data_96cc26b71f4ec8e594a8b9ce55bf160d
#
_entry.id   96cc26b71f4ec8e594a8b9ce55bf160d
#
_cell.length_a   1.000
_cell.length_b   1.000
_cell.length_c   1.000
_cell.angle_alpha   90.00
_cell.angle_beta   90.00
_cell.angle_gamma   90.00
#
_symmetry.space_group_name_H-M   'P 1'
#
loop_
_entity.id
_entity.type
_entity.pdbx_description
1 polymer ?
#
loop_
_entity_poly.entity_id
_entity_poly.type
_entity_poly.pdbx_seq_one_letter_code
_entity_poly.pdbx_strand_id
1 'polypeptide(L)'
;RIRTAGTPDADRVVGQWELYDVPAEFSGREALETLLKYMDEKGLERIKAATQIMITPLGYEFRIVRNIVTNFHQPKSTLLLLVSAFVGGDWKRIYEYALGHGFRFLSYGDSSVLMR
;
A
#
# COMPACT_ATOMS: atom_id res chain seq x y z
N ARG A 1 -1.67 10.80 -3.65
CA ARG A 1 -2.74 11.50 -4.34
C ARG A 1 -2.32 12.93 -4.68
N ILE A 2 -2.54 13.40 -5.92
CA ILE A 2 -2.12 14.74 -6.37
C ILE A 2 -2.74 15.86 -5.53
N ARG A 3 -3.98 15.68 -5.06
CA ARG A 3 -4.67 16.65 -4.20
C ARG A 3 -3.91 16.99 -2.91
N THR A 4 -3.07 16.10 -2.41
CA THR A 4 -2.28 16.36 -1.19
C THR A 4 -0.99 17.11 -1.47
N ALA A 5 -0.52 17.14 -2.71
CA ALA A 5 0.73 17.82 -3.08
C ALA A 5 0.67 19.34 -2.87
N GLY A 6 -0.51 19.94 -3.01
CA GLY A 6 -0.71 21.38 -2.80
C GLY A 6 -1.03 21.80 -1.36
N THR A 7 -1.26 20.86 -0.43
CA THR A 7 -1.59 21.18 0.96
C THR A 7 -0.34 21.36 1.82
N PRO A 8 -0.39 22.21 2.88
CA PRO A 8 0.66 22.30 3.88
C PRO A 8 0.97 20.93 4.50
N ASP A 9 2.19 20.73 4.98
CA ASP A 9 2.63 19.44 5.54
C ASP A 9 1.74 18.92 6.68
N ALA A 10 1.23 19.83 7.51
CA ALA A 10 0.32 19.48 8.60
C ALA A 10 -1.03 18.91 8.14
N ASP A 11 -1.47 19.28 6.93
CA ASP A 11 -2.78 18.92 6.38
C ASP A 11 -2.70 17.80 5.32
N ARG A 12 -1.49 17.25 5.08
CA ARG A 12 -1.28 16.16 4.12
C ARG A 12 -1.62 14.81 4.73
N VAL A 13 -2.87 14.63 5.07
CA VAL A 13 -3.40 13.37 5.59
C VAL A 13 -4.35 12.76 4.56
N VAL A 14 -4.12 11.49 4.24
CA VAL A 14 -5.04 10.68 3.43
C VAL A 14 -5.87 9.83 4.38
N GLY A 15 -7.18 10.03 4.38
CA GLY A 15 -8.12 9.30 5.23
C GLY A 15 -8.23 7.83 4.87
N GLN A 16 -8.81 7.06 5.81
CA GLN A 16 -8.86 5.59 5.74
C GLN A 16 -9.52 5.06 4.46
N TRP A 17 -10.59 5.67 4.00
CA TRP A 17 -11.40 5.25 2.85
C TRP A 17 -11.34 6.22 1.67
N GLU A 18 -10.66 7.32 1.83
CA GLU A 18 -10.64 8.43 0.86
C GLU A 18 -10.25 8.00 -0.56
N LEU A 19 -9.40 6.97 -0.72
CA LEU A 19 -8.96 6.50 -2.03
C LEU A 19 -9.99 5.65 -2.78
N TYR A 20 -11.02 5.17 -2.07
CA TYR A 20 -12.10 4.37 -2.67
C TYR A 20 -13.20 5.25 -3.28
N ASP A 21 -13.35 6.48 -2.76
CA ASP A 21 -14.40 7.42 -3.17
C ASP A 21 -14.03 8.22 -4.43
N VAL A 22 -12.76 8.22 -4.81
CA VAL A 22 -12.28 9.03 -5.94
C VAL A 22 -11.54 8.18 -6.95
N PRO A 23 -12.05 8.11 -8.18
CA PRO A 23 -11.37 7.44 -9.28
C PRO A 23 -9.95 8.02 -9.45
N ALA A 24 -8.99 7.16 -9.69
CA ALA A 24 -7.65 7.63 -10.00
C ALA A 24 -7.58 7.93 -11.50
N GLU A 25 -7.51 9.20 -11.82
CA GLU A 25 -7.42 9.71 -13.19
C GLU A 25 -6.02 9.65 -13.79
N PHE A 26 -5.00 9.34 -12.94
CA PHE A 26 -3.58 9.40 -13.30
C PHE A 26 -2.88 8.06 -13.10
N SER A 27 -1.93 7.78 -13.97
CA SER A 27 -0.97 6.69 -13.75
C SER A 27 -0.05 6.98 -12.56
N GLY A 28 0.58 5.95 -12.01
CA GLY A 28 1.56 6.13 -10.94
C GLY A 28 2.73 7.05 -11.34
N ARG A 29 3.15 6.99 -12.61
CA ARG A 29 4.20 7.86 -13.15
C ARG A 29 3.77 9.32 -13.18
N GLU A 30 2.63 9.63 -13.76
CA GLU A 30 2.09 11.01 -13.82
C GLU A 30 1.90 11.60 -12.43
N ALA A 31 1.45 10.79 -11.45
CA ALA A 31 1.31 11.23 -10.07
C ALA A 31 2.67 11.61 -9.44
N LEU A 32 3.71 10.82 -9.69
CA LEU A 32 5.07 11.11 -9.19
C LEU A 32 5.69 12.33 -9.89
N GLU A 33 5.53 12.46 -11.20
CA GLU A 33 6.02 13.62 -11.97
C GLU A 33 5.35 14.91 -11.48
N THR A 34 4.05 14.89 -11.22
CA THR A 34 3.32 16.04 -10.65
C THR A 34 3.81 16.39 -9.25
N LEU A 35 4.12 15.38 -8.43
CA LEU A 35 4.65 15.61 -7.10
C LEU A 35 6.06 16.22 -7.14
N LEU A 36 6.92 15.73 -8.03
CA LEU A 36 8.27 16.28 -8.25
C LEU A 36 8.19 17.74 -8.70
N LYS A 37 7.36 18.04 -9.68
CA LYS A 37 7.15 19.42 -10.16
C LYS A 37 6.71 20.35 -9.02
N TYR A 38 5.78 19.92 -8.18
CA TYR A 38 5.37 20.69 -7.00
C TYR A 38 6.53 20.93 -6.03
N MET A 39 7.37 19.91 -5.78
CA MET A 39 8.53 20.04 -4.90
C MET A 39 9.55 21.04 -5.48
N ASP A 40 9.85 20.97 -6.77
CA ASP A 40 10.75 21.89 -7.46
C ASP A 40 10.24 23.34 -7.40
N GLU A 41 8.98 23.57 -7.70
CA GLU A 41 8.36 24.90 -7.65
C GLU A 41 8.38 25.52 -6.24
N LYS A 42 8.38 24.69 -5.20
CA LYS A 42 8.44 25.13 -3.79
C LYS A 42 9.83 25.05 -3.18
N GLY A 43 10.84 24.60 -3.91
CA GLY A 43 12.19 24.41 -3.41
C GLY A 43 12.28 23.39 -2.27
N LEU A 44 11.47 22.32 -2.33
CA LEU A 44 11.40 21.30 -1.29
C LEU A 44 12.29 20.10 -1.62
N GLU A 45 13.24 19.79 -0.76
CA GLU A 45 14.05 18.56 -0.88
C GLU A 45 13.28 17.29 -0.43
N ARG A 46 12.27 17.47 0.40
CA ARG A 46 11.45 16.38 0.95
C ARG A 46 10.02 16.83 1.19
N ILE A 47 9.12 15.86 1.17
CA ILE A 47 7.72 16.07 1.52
C ILE A 47 7.32 15.11 2.63
N LYS A 48 6.56 15.59 3.60
CA LYS A 48 5.95 14.77 4.65
C LYS A 48 4.45 14.65 4.37
N ALA A 49 3.93 13.45 4.52
CA ALA A 49 2.50 13.20 4.47
C ALA A 49 2.15 12.07 5.44
N ALA A 50 0.95 12.08 5.97
CA ALA A 50 0.42 10.99 6.78
C ALA A 50 -0.67 10.27 6.00
N THR A 51 -0.81 8.97 6.23
CA THR A 51 -1.90 8.18 5.68
C THR A 51 -2.48 7.26 6.73
N GLN A 52 -3.80 7.14 6.74
CA GLN A 52 -4.55 6.18 7.54
C GLN A 52 -5.22 5.14 6.63
N ILE A 53 -4.79 5.05 5.39
CA ILE A 53 -5.43 4.21 4.37
C ILE A 53 -5.58 2.77 4.82
N MET A 54 -6.78 2.23 4.63
CA MET A 54 -7.05 0.80 4.72
C MET A 54 -6.88 0.18 3.33
N ILE A 55 -5.99 -0.80 3.20
CA ILE A 55 -5.80 -1.53 1.95
C ILE A 55 -6.56 -2.85 2.03
N THR A 56 -7.55 -3.00 1.17
CA THR A 56 -8.42 -4.18 1.13
C THR A 56 -8.57 -4.72 -0.29
N PRO A 57 -8.95 -5.99 -0.48
CA PRO A 57 -9.23 -6.54 -1.81
C PRO A 57 -10.50 -5.95 -2.47
N LEU A 58 -11.22 -5.06 -1.78
CA LEU A 58 -12.47 -4.45 -2.24
C LEU A 58 -12.21 -3.18 -3.07
N GLY A 59 -11.39 -3.29 -4.13
CA GLY A 59 -11.19 -2.20 -5.09
C GLY A 59 -9.90 -1.40 -4.93
N TYR A 60 -8.97 -1.77 -4.02
CA TYR A 60 -7.67 -1.12 -3.97
C TYR A 60 -6.78 -1.59 -5.12
N GLU A 61 -6.25 -0.64 -5.90
CA GLU A 61 -5.31 -0.92 -6.99
C GLU A 61 -3.89 -0.47 -6.63
N PHE A 62 -2.95 -1.42 -6.67
CA PHE A 62 -1.52 -1.12 -6.55
C PHE A 62 -0.99 -0.58 -7.88
N ARG A 63 -0.67 0.71 -7.93
CA ARG A 63 -0.23 1.39 -9.16
C ARG A 63 1.27 1.57 -9.26
N ILE A 64 1.96 1.61 -8.13
CA ILE A 64 3.41 1.85 -8.04
C ILE A 64 4.12 0.61 -7.49
N VAL A 65 3.61 0.05 -6.39
CA VAL A 65 4.21 -1.09 -5.71
C VAL A 65 4.01 -2.36 -6.55
N ARG A 66 5.11 -3.02 -6.89
CA ARG A 66 5.13 -4.28 -7.65
C ARG A 66 5.56 -5.47 -6.81
N ASN A 67 6.26 -5.23 -5.72
CA ASN A 67 6.74 -6.28 -4.83
C ASN A 67 6.51 -5.88 -3.39
N ILE A 68 6.16 -6.86 -2.55
CA ILE A 68 6.02 -6.67 -1.10
C ILE A 68 6.82 -7.74 -0.39
N VAL A 69 7.60 -7.32 0.60
CA VAL A 69 8.23 -8.23 1.57
C VAL A 69 7.47 -8.09 2.87
N THR A 70 6.95 -9.19 3.37
CA THR A 70 6.16 -9.18 4.61
C THR A 70 6.26 -10.51 5.35
N ASN A 71 6.08 -10.48 6.66
CA ASN A 71 5.95 -11.70 7.45
C ASN A 71 4.59 -12.35 7.22
N PHE A 72 4.45 -13.59 7.64
CA PHE A 72 3.15 -14.25 7.68
C PHE A 72 2.32 -13.71 8.84
N HIS A 73 1.10 -13.28 8.53
CA HIS A 73 0.19 -12.63 9.47
C HIS A 73 -0.91 -13.57 9.95
N GLN A 74 -1.46 -13.29 11.14
CA GLN A 74 -2.56 -14.07 11.68
C GLN A 74 -3.84 -13.88 10.87
N PRO A 75 -4.73 -14.90 10.84
CA PRO A 75 -6.08 -14.77 10.34
C PRO A 75 -6.83 -13.61 11.00
N LYS A 76 -7.71 -12.97 10.27
CA LYS A 76 -8.52 -11.83 10.74
C LYS A 76 -7.71 -10.56 11.09
N SER A 77 -6.45 -10.44 10.65
CA SER A 77 -5.68 -9.21 10.78
C SER A 77 -5.87 -8.30 9.56
N THR A 78 -5.75 -6.99 9.77
CA THR A 78 -5.77 -5.99 8.67
C THR A 78 -4.59 -6.16 7.72
N LEU A 79 -3.48 -6.71 8.21
CA LEU A 79 -2.30 -7.02 7.39
C LEU A 79 -2.56 -8.16 6.40
N LEU A 80 -3.43 -9.12 6.77
CA LEU A 80 -3.87 -10.15 5.82
C LEU A 80 -4.77 -9.57 4.73
N LEU A 81 -5.51 -8.52 5.00
CA LEU A 81 -6.26 -7.78 3.97
C LEU A 81 -5.33 -7.15 2.94
N LEU A 82 -4.20 -6.57 3.39
CA LEU A 82 -3.16 -6.04 2.51
C LEU A 82 -2.60 -7.13 1.59
N VAL A 83 -2.23 -8.29 2.15
CA VAL A 83 -1.73 -9.43 1.36
C VAL A 83 -2.78 -9.89 0.36
N SER A 84 -4.02 -10.07 0.81
CA SER A 84 -5.14 -10.46 -0.06
C SER A 84 -5.40 -9.46 -1.18
N ALA A 85 -5.31 -8.16 -0.91
CA ALA A 85 -5.43 -7.12 -1.93
C ALA A 85 -4.29 -7.19 -2.96
N PHE A 86 -3.08 -7.58 -2.52
CA PHE A 86 -1.91 -7.65 -3.38
C PHE A 86 -1.90 -8.86 -4.31
N VAL A 87 -2.16 -10.07 -3.76
CA VAL A 87 -2.09 -11.34 -4.51
C VAL A 87 -3.44 -11.87 -4.96
N GLY A 88 -4.54 -11.19 -4.60
CA GLY A 88 -5.90 -11.64 -4.92
C GLY A 88 -6.25 -12.97 -4.24
N GLY A 89 -6.93 -13.86 -4.97
CA GLY A 89 -7.38 -15.17 -4.46
C GLY A 89 -6.26 -16.12 -4.02
N ASP A 90 -5.04 -15.92 -4.51
CA ASP A 90 -3.89 -16.79 -4.22
C ASP A 90 -3.41 -16.74 -2.76
N TRP A 91 -3.82 -15.73 -1.98
CA TRP A 91 -3.43 -15.63 -0.58
C TRP A 91 -3.75 -16.89 0.23
N LYS A 92 -4.88 -17.55 -0.03
CA LYS A 92 -5.27 -18.78 0.67
C LYS A 92 -4.29 -19.90 0.40
N ARG A 93 -3.96 -20.14 -0.87
CA ARG A 93 -2.98 -21.16 -1.31
C ARG A 93 -1.60 -20.92 -0.70
N ILE A 94 -1.15 -19.65 -0.66
CA ILE A 94 0.13 -19.26 -0.06
C ILE A 94 0.14 -19.60 1.44
N TYR A 95 -0.93 -19.27 2.15
CA TYR A 95 -1.02 -19.52 3.58
C TYR A 95 -1.22 -21.01 3.93
N GLU A 96 -1.98 -21.75 3.15
CA GLU A 96 -2.10 -23.20 3.27
C GLU A 96 -0.75 -23.89 3.09
N TYR A 97 0.04 -23.47 2.11
CA TYR A 97 1.39 -23.96 1.91
C TYR A 97 2.28 -23.66 3.13
N ALA A 98 2.28 -22.43 3.60
CA ALA A 98 3.08 -22.03 4.75
C ALA A 98 2.73 -22.82 6.02
N LEU A 99 1.44 -23.01 6.30
CA LEU A 99 0.97 -23.82 7.44
C LEU A 99 1.37 -25.29 7.31
N GLY A 100 1.26 -25.86 6.12
CA GLY A 100 1.63 -27.26 5.85
C GLY A 100 3.13 -27.54 5.88
N HIS A 101 3.97 -26.50 5.80
CA HIS A 101 5.44 -26.62 5.77
C HIS A 101 6.13 -26.04 7.01
N GLY A 102 5.39 -25.79 8.10
CA GLY A 102 5.97 -25.39 9.37
C GLY A 102 6.54 -23.97 9.41
N PHE A 103 6.07 -23.10 8.51
CA PHE A 103 6.45 -21.68 8.55
C PHE A 103 5.97 -21.01 9.84
N ARG A 104 6.83 -20.17 10.41
CA ARG A 104 6.51 -19.41 11.61
C ARG A 104 5.82 -18.10 11.25
N PHE A 105 4.90 -17.67 12.08
CA PHE A 105 4.08 -16.50 11.88
C PHE A 105 4.49 -15.36 12.81
N LEU A 106 4.00 -14.13 12.50
CA LEU A 106 4.23 -12.90 13.25
C LEU A 106 5.64 -12.31 13.13
N SER A 107 5.95 -11.32 13.97
CA SER A 107 7.14 -10.47 13.86
C SER A 107 8.47 -11.21 13.93
N TYR A 108 8.50 -12.37 14.59
CA TYR A 108 9.69 -13.22 14.67
C TYR A 108 9.58 -14.48 13.79
N GLY A 109 8.63 -14.47 12.89
CA GLY A 109 8.37 -15.57 11.97
C GLY A 109 9.12 -15.45 10.66
N ASP A 110 8.76 -16.36 9.75
CA ASP A 110 9.28 -16.36 8.40
C ASP A 110 8.65 -15.27 7.56
N SER A 111 9.36 -14.83 6.53
CA SER A 111 8.91 -13.77 5.63
C SER A 111 8.60 -14.34 4.24
N SER A 112 7.75 -13.64 3.53
CA SER A 112 7.43 -13.90 2.13
C SER A 112 7.83 -12.73 1.25
N VAL A 113 8.24 -13.02 0.03
CA VAL A 113 8.40 -12.05 -1.04
C VAL A 113 7.27 -12.28 -2.03
N LEU A 114 6.38 -11.32 -2.13
CA LEU A 114 5.24 -11.35 -3.04
C LEU A 114 5.56 -10.47 -4.25
N MET A 115 5.48 -11.01 -5.44
CA MET A 115 5.77 -10.33 -6.70
C MET A 115 4.53 -10.32 -7.60
N ARG A 116 4.34 -9.23 -8.34
CA ARG A 116 3.18 -9.02 -9.21
C ARG A 116 3.59 -8.57 -10.61
#